data_f123fc5e958d301f58cfd58e7f8e9b8d
#
_entry.id   f123fc5e958d301f58cfd58e7f8e9b8d
#
_cell.length_a   1.000
_cell.length_b   1.000
_cell.length_c   1.000
_cell.angle_alpha   90.00
_cell.angle_beta   90.00
_cell.angle_gamma   90.00
#
_symmetry.space_group_name_H-M   'P 1'
#
loop_
_entity.id
_entity.type
_entity.pdbx_description
1 polymer ?
#
loop_
_entity_poly.entity_id
_entity_poly.type
_entity_poly.pdbx_seq_one_letter_code
_entity_poly.pdbx_strand_id
1 'polypeptide(L)'
;MALTILKAENHRRMPWKNGGGVTVEIAVHPQGASVDDFDWRVSMATVASDGPFSVFPGIDRTLSVLEGDGILLDVEGEETKLTRESAPLAFAADARSSARLIGSAITDLNVMTRRGRLAHNVRRLPVDGTTLTVADGNPALLFCSEGQLDLNSGSEAVRLEKLDCAVFAGGNAEPLTIRGKGTAFLISIVAI
;
A
#
# COMPACT_ATOMS: atom_id res chain seq x y z
N MET A 1 5.11 15.19 15.65
CA MET A 1 4.62 14.48 14.44
C MET A 1 3.12 14.58 14.40
N ALA A 2 2.51 14.97 13.29
CA ALA A 2 1.04 15.01 13.16
C ALA A 2 0.53 13.63 12.73
N LEU A 3 -0.45 13.10 13.46
CA LEU A 3 -1.12 11.85 13.15
C LEU A 3 -2.48 12.14 12.53
N THR A 4 -2.76 11.57 11.37
CA THR A 4 -4.05 11.65 10.68
C THR A 4 -4.57 10.24 10.39
N ILE A 5 -5.85 9.98 10.70
CA ILE A 5 -6.47 8.70 10.40
C ILE A 5 -7.36 8.82 9.18
N LEU A 6 -7.07 8.00 8.19
CA LEU A 6 -7.87 7.84 6.99
C LEU A 6 -8.75 6.59 7.18
N LYS A 7 -10.04 6.82 7.41
CA LYS A 7 -11.01 5.74 7.63
C LYS A 7 -11.35 5.04 6.32
N ALA A 8 -11.48 3.73 6.35
CA ALA A 8 -11.79 2.89 5.18
C ALA A 8 -13.06 3.34 4.44
N GLU A 9 -14.08 3.77 5.16
CA GLU A 9 -15.34 4.29 4.62
C GLU A 9 -15.20 5.56 3.78
N ASN A 10 -14.14 6.33 4.01
CA ASN A 10 -13.85 7.60 3.33
C ASN A 10 -12.89 7.44 2.15
N HIS A 11 -12.39 6.23 1.87
CA HIS A 11 -11.51 5.99 0.74
C HIS A 11 -12.25 6.19 -0.58
N ARG A 12 -11.59 6.83 -1.54
CA ARG A 12 -12.17 7.16 -2.84
C ARG A 12 -12.23 5.93 -3.74
N ARG A 13 -13.44 5.48 -4.09
CA ARG A 13 -13.66 4.34 -4.99
C ARG A 13 -13.76 4.79 -6.44
N MET A 14 -12.99 4.15 -7.31
CA MET A 14 -12.93 4.45 -8.74
C MET A 14 -13.11 3.16 -9.55
N PRO A 15 -14.34 2.86 -10.01
CA PRO A 15 -14.59 1.73 -10.91
C PRO A 15 -13.81 1.90 -12.23
N TRP A 16 -13.23 0.81 -12.73
CA TRP A 16 -12.55 0.83 -14.02
C TRP A 16 -13.54 0.93 -15.17
N LYS A 17 -13.18 1.68 -16.20
CA LYS A 17 -14.04 1.89 -17.37
C LYS A 17 -14.40 0.60 -18.11
N ASN A 18 -13.53 -0.41 -18.06
CA ASN A 18 -13.72 -1.73 -18.68
C ASN A 18 -14.53 -2.71 -17.81
N GLY A 19 -14.97 -2.30 -16.62
CA GLY A 19 -15.70 -3.16 -15.68
C GLY A 19 -14.86 -4.26 -15.01
N GLY A 20 -13.55 -4.35 -15.30
CA GLY A 20 -12.67 -5.43 -14.82
C GLY A 20 -12.19 -5.28 -13.39
N GLY A 21 -12.55 -4.19 -12.70
CA GLY A 21 -12.11 -3.98 -11.33
C GLY A 21 -12.48 -2.61 -10.76
N VAL A 22 -12.04 -2.39 -9.53
CA VAL A 22 -12.22 -1.14 -8.78
C VAL A 22 -10.89 -0.78 -8.14
N THR A 23 -10.46 0.47 -8.30
CA THR A 23 -9.37 1.03 -7.49
C THR A 23 -9.97 1.81 -6.33
N VAL A 24 -9.43 1.60 -5.14
CA VAL A 24 -9.78 2.32 -3.92
C VAL A 24 -8.55 3.12 -3.50
N GLU A 25 -8.59 4.43 -3.66
CA GLU A 25 -7.50 5.33 -3.28
C GLU A 25 -7.55 5.60 -1.79
N ILE A 26 -6.47 5.24 -1.09
CA ILE A 26 -6.29 5.43 0.35
C ILE A 26 -5.73 6.83 0.60
N ALA A 27 -4.66 7.18 -0.10
CA ALA A 27 -3.99 8.46 0.02
C ALA A 27 -3.26 8.82 -1.28
N VAL A 28 -3.18 10.11 -1.59
CA VAL A 28 -2.46 10.66 -2.74
C VAL A 28 -1.86 12.02 -2.40
N HIS A 29 -0.70 12.33 -2.96
CA HIS A 29 -0.06 13.62 -2.81
C HIS A 29 0.42 14.15 -4.18
N PRO A 30 0.17 15.43 -4.50
CA PRO A 30 -0.67 16.37 -3.76
C PRO A 30 -2.10 15.87 -3.61
N GLN A 31 -2.80 16.34 -2.57
CA GLN A 31 -4.19 15.95 -2.36
C GLN A 31 -5.06 16.26 -3.58
N GLY A 32 -5.80 15.25 -4.07
CA GLY A 32 -6.63 15.38 -5.25
C GLY A 32 -5.90 15.30 -6.58
N ALA A 33 -4.60 14.96 -6.57
CA ALA A 33 -3.86 14.72 -7.81
C ALA A 33 -4.53 13.65 -8.67
N SER A 34 -4.40 13.80 -9.99
CA SER A 34 -4.86 12.79 -10.95
C SER A 34 -3.92 11.58 -10.96
N VAL A 35 -4.33 10.52 -11.66
CA VAL A 35 -3.48 9.33 -11.85
C VAL A 35 -2.22 9.62 -12.68
N ASP A 36 -2.15 10.75 -13.36
CA ASP A 36 -1.01 11.13 -14.20
C ASP A 36 -0.08 12.13 -13.51
N ASP A 37 -0.50 12.73 -12.37
CA ASP A 37 0.17 13.91 -11.80
C ASP A 37 0.42 13.81 -10.28
N PHE A 38 0.50 12.62 -9.73
CA PHE A 38 0.84 12.45 -8.32
C PHE A 38 2.36 12.39 -8.09
N ASP A 39 2.81 12.83 -6.92
CA ASP A 39 4.16 12.59 -6.42
C ASP A 39 4.26 11.21 -5.74
N TRP A 40 3.25 10.87 -4.92
CA TRP A 40 3.07 9.52 -4.38
C TRP A 40 1.60 9.16 -4.22
N ARG A 41 1.30 7.87 -4.27
CA ARG A 41 -0.06 7.34 -4.18
C ARG A 41 -0.08 5.97 -3.50
N VAL A 42 -1.04 5.77 -2.60
CA VAL A 42 -1.34 4.48 -1.98
C VAL A 42 -2.77 4.11 -2.31
N SER A 43 -2.97 2.94 -2.89
CA SER A 43 -4.29 2.48 -3.31
C SER A 43 -4.41 0.96 -3.26
N MET A 44 -5.64 0.47 -3.18
CA MET A 44 -5.98 -0.94 -3.39
C MET A 44 -6.66 -1.10 -4.75
N ALA A 45 -6.50 -2.26 -5.37
CA ALA A 45 -7.25 -2.60 -6.57
C ALA A 45 -7.77 -4.04 -6.50
N THR A 46 -8.98 -4.26 -7.01
CA THR A 46 -9.51 -5.60 -7.22
C THR A 46 -9.16 -6.03 -8.64
N VAL A 47 -8.41 -7.14 -8.76
CA VAL A 47 -8.03 -7.76 -10.03
C VAL A 47 -8.87 -9.03 -10.18
N ALA A 48 -9.82 -9.00 -11.09
CA ALA A 48 -10.80 -10.08 -11.29
C ALA A 48 -10.52 -10.95 -12.54
N SER A 49 -9.50 -10.60 -13.33
CA SER A 49 -9.11 -11.34 -14.54
C SER A 49 -7.63 -11.19 -14.82
N ASP A 50 -7.08 -12.15 -15.55
CA ASP A 50 -5.74 -12.07 -16.09
C ASP A 50 -5.61 -10.87 -17.03
N GLY A 51 -4.44 -10.26 -17.07
CA GLY A 51 -4.18 -9.17 -17.99
C GLY A 51 -2.99 -8.29 -17.62
N PRO A 52 -2.68 -7.32 -18.49
CA PRO A 52 -1.61 -6.38 -18.26
C PRO A 52 -1.99 -5.36 -17.18
N PHE A 53 -1.01 -4.93 -16.40
CA PHE A 53 -1.13 -3.75 -15.55
C PHE A 53 -0.96 -2.46 -16.37
N SER A 54 -1.59 -1.38 -15.89
CA SER A 54 -1.37 -0.05 -16.45
C SER A 54 0.07 0.38 -16.29
N VAL A 55 0.62 1.00 -17.34
CA VAL A 55 1.95 1.57 -17.36
C VAL A 55 1.91 2.99 -16.81
N PHE A 56 2.83 3.32 -15.90
CA PHE A 56 2.97 4.64 -15.29
C PHE A 56 4.39 5.15 -15.50
N PRO A 57 4.63 5.98 -16.52
CA PRO A 57 5.96 6.50 -16.85
C PRO A 57 6.60 7.25 -15.68
N GLY A 58 7.86 6.90 -15.35
CA GLY A 58 8.62 7.56 -14.30
C GLY A 58 8.13 7.29 -12.87
N ILE A 59 7.39 6.20 -12.65
CA ILE A 59 6.89 5.79 -11.34
C ILE A 59 7.58 4.50 -10.90
N ASP A 60 7.99 4.45 -9.63
CA ASP A 60 8.34 3.21 -8.95
C ASP A 60 7.13 2.70 -8.18
N ARG A 61 6.91 1.39 -8.23
CA ARG A 61 5.72 0.72 -7.67
C ARG A 61 6.14 -0.43 -6.76
N THR A 62 5.45 -0.57 -5.64
CA THR A 62 5.48 -1.79 -4.82
C THR A 62 4.07 -2.37 -4.75
N LEU A 63 3.95 -3.67 -5.03
CA LEU A 63 2.71 -4.42 -5.03
C LEU A 63 2.72 -5.49 -3.92
N SER A 64 1.58 -5.64 -3.23
CA SER A 64 1.36 -6.70 -2.23
C SER A 64 -0.05 -7.24 -2.39
N VAL A 65 -0.23 -8.56 -2.27
CA VAL A 65 -1.56 -9.18 -2.25
C VAL A 65 -2.15 -9.08 -0.85
N LEU A 66 -3.37 -8.55 -0.75
CA LEU A 66 -4.13 -8.39 0.51
C LEU A 66 -5.15 -9.52 0.70
N GLU A 67 -5.86 -9.90 -0.36
CA GLU A 67 -6.92 -10.90 -0.36
C GLU A 67 -6.86 -11.78 -1.61
N GLY A 68 -7.42 -12.99 -1.53
CA GLY A 68 -7.45 -13.98 -2.61
C GLY A 68 -6.27 -14.95 -2.55
N ASP A 69 -6.16 -15.82 -3.56
CA ASP A 69 -5.19 -16.91 -3.61
C ASP A 69 -3.81 -16.46 -4.11
N GLY A 70 -3.75 -15.32 -4.77
CA GLY A 70 -2.53 -14.74 -5.29
C GLY A 70 -2.51 -14.62 -6.81
N ILE A 71 -1.37 -14.14 -7.30
CA ILE A 71 -1.08 -13.97 -8.72
C ILE A 71 0.31 -14.49 -9.08
N LEU A 72 0.48 -14.83 -10.35
CA LEU A 72 1.77 -14.91 -11.01
C LEU A 72 1.98 -13.57 -11.72
N LEU A 73 2.86 -12.74 -11.18
CA LEU A 73 3.20 -11.45 -11.75
C LEU A 73 4.43 -11.59 -12.64
N ASP A 74 4.26 -11.29 -13.91
CA ASP A 74 5.35 -11.16 -14.88
C ASP A 74 5.76 -9.69 -14.96
N VAL A 75 7.04 -9.42 -14.82
CA VAL A 75 7.65 -8.10 -15.04
C VAL A 75 8.81 -8.28 -16.01
N GLU A 76 8.70 -7.77 -17.22
CA GLU A 76 9.74 -7.87 -18.26
C GLU A 76 10.17 -9.32 -18.58
N GLY A 77 9.28 -10.30 -18.40
CA GLY A 77 9.55 -11.73 -18.63
C GLY A 77 10.04 -12.48 -17.38
N GLU A 78 10.20 -11.80 -16.24
CA GLU A 78 10.49 -12.45 -14.95
C GLU A 78 9.20 -12.68 -14.17
N GLU A 79 8.83 -13.94 -14.00
CA GLU A 79 7.62 -14.34 -13.29
C GLU A 79 7.88 -14.53 -11.79
N THR A 80 7.10 -13.86 -10.96
CA THR A 80 7.12 -14.00 -9.51
C THR A 80 5.74 -14.36 -8.98
N LYS A 81 5.67 -15.39 -8.13
CA LYS A 81 4.44 -15.76 -7.41
C LYS A 81 4.25 -14.84 -6.22
N LEU A 82 3.13 -14.13 -6.16
CA LEU A 82 2.74 -13.27 -5.05
C LEU A 82 1.46 -13.78 -4.40
N THR A 83 1.52 -13.99 -3.10
CA THR A 83 0.41 -14.38 -2.23
C THR A 83 0.29 -13.41 -1.06
N ARG A 84 -0.67 -13.61 -0.17
CA ARG A 84 -0.84 -12.80 1.04
C ARG A 84 0.36 -12.88 2.00
N GLU A 85 1.13 -13.98 1.97
CA GLU A 85 2.33 -14.16 2.80
C GLU A 85 3.60 -13.63 2.15
N SER A 86 3.57 -13.33 0.86
CA SER A 86 4.75 -12.84 0.13
C SER A 86 5.22 -11.48 0.67
N ALA A 87 6.52 -11.26 0.59
CA ALA A 87 7.07 -9.91 0.79
C ALA A 87 6.53 -8.96 -0.31
N PRO A 88 6.36 -7.67 -0.01
CA PRO A 88 6.05 -6.66 -1.01
C PRO A 88 7.07 -6.69 -2.16
N LEU A 89 6.61 -6.68 -3.41
CA LEU A 89 7.46 -6.70 -4.60
C LEU A 89 7.57 -5.30 -5.21
N ALA A 90 8.78 -4.78 -5.28
CA ALA A 90 9.08 -3.49 -5.90
C ALA A 90 9.52 -3.65 -7.35
N PHE A 91 9.00 -2.82 -8.26
CA PHE A 91 9.38 -2.78 -9.67
C PHE A 91 9.07 -1.41 -10.28
N ALA A 92 9.67 -1.13 -11.44
CA ALA A 92 9.38 0.07 -12.22
C ALA A 92 7.98 -0.02 -12.83
N ALA A 93 7.09 0.92 -12.54
CA ALA A 93 5.70 0.89 -13.04
C ALA A 93 5.58 1.21 -14.53
N ASP A 94 6.66 1.65 -15.17
CA ASP A 94 6.81 1.79 -16.61
C ASP A 94 7.35 0.52 -17.30
N ALA A 95 7.79 -0.49 -16.53
CA ALA A 95 8.11 -1.81 -17.05
C ALA A 95 6.83 -2.53 -17.52
N ARG A 96 6.95 -3.29 -18.60
CA ARG A 96 5.84 -4.14 -19.07
C ARG A 96 5.55 -5.21 -18.03
N SER A 97 4.34 -5.21 -17.50
CA SER A 97 3.93 -6.16 -16.47
C SER A 97 2.52 -6.68 -16.69
N SER A 98 2.29 -7.94 -16.31
CA SER A 98 0.99 -8.60 -16.40
C SER A 98 0.81 -9.59 -15.26
N ALA A 99 -0.44 -9.86 -14.89
CA ALA A 99 -0.77 -10.84 -13.88
C ALA A 99 -1.64 -11.96 -14.43
N ARG A 100 -1.41 -13.17 -13.91
CA ARG A 100 -2.32 -14.31 -14.02
C ARG A 100 -2.80 -14.69 -12.62
N LEU A 101 -4.11 -14.83 -12.45
CA LEU A 101 -4.71 -15.25 -11.19
C LEU A 101 -4.34 -16.71 -10.88
N ILE A 102 -4.03 -17.02 -9.61
CA ILE A 102 -3.78 -18.42 -9.17
C ILE A 102 -5.09 -19.11 -8.80
N GLY A 103 -6.17 -18.38 -8.69
CA GLY A 103 -7.48 -18.91 -8.31
C GLY A 103 -8.54 -17.85 -8.47
N SER A 104 -9.11 -17.41 -7.37
CA SER A 104 -10.12 -16.35 -7.37
C SER A 104 -9.54 -14.96 -7.60
N ALA A 105 -10.42 -13.98 -7.80
CA ALA A 105 -10.04 -12.56 -7.81
C ALA A 105 -9.23 -12.20 -6.55
N ILE A 106 -8.29 -11.28 -6.71
CA ILE A 106 -7.49 -10.75 -5.61
C ILE A 106 -7.81 -9.28 -5.33
N THR A 107 -7.44 -8.82 -4.14
CA THR A 107 -7.23 -7.41 -3.83
C THR A 107 -5.75 -7.19 -3.57
N ASP A 108 -5.15 -6.21 -4.23
CA ASP A 108 -3.77 -5.82 -4.05
C ASP A 108 -3.62 -4.43 -3.41
N LEU A 109 -2.49 -4.19 -2.75
CA LEU A 109 -2.03 -2.89 -2.29
C LEU A 109 -0.94 -2.41 -3.26
N ASN A 110 -1.11 -1.17 -3.72
CA ASN A 110 -0.16 -0.49 -4.59
C ASN A 110 0.39 0.75 -3.88
N VAL A 111 1.71 0.81 -3.72
CA VAL A 111 2.43 2.00 -3.28
C VAL A 111 3.26 2.51 -4.45
N MET A 112 3.09 3.76 -4.80
CA MET A 112 3.71 4.37 -5.97
C MET A 112 4.37 5.69 -5.61
N THR A 113 5.57 5.94 -6.13
CA THR A 113 6.28 7.22 -5.98
C THR A 113 6.92 7.67 -7.29
N ARG A 114 7.03 8.98 -7.48
CA ARG A 114 7.68 9.57 -8.66
C ARG A 114 9.19 9.37 -8.56
N ARG A 115 9.72 8.56 -9.47
CA ARG A 115 11.15 8.24 -9.58
C ARG A 115 11.98 9.51 -9.75
N GLY A 116 13.13 9.58 -9.08
CA GLY A 116 14.03 10.73 -9.11
C GLY A 116 13.60 11.91 -8.22
N ARG A 117 12.45 11.81 -7.55
CA ARG A 117 11.99 12.81 -6.55
C ARG A 117 11.75 12.17 -5.19
N LEU A 118 11.15 10.99 -5.20
CA LEU A 118 10.78 10.26 -3.99
C LEU A 118 11.15 8.79 -4.12
N ALA A 119 11.52 8.18 -3.01
CA ALA A 119 11.61 6.74 -2.86
C ALA A 119 10.63 6.26 -1.78
N HIS A 120 10.24 4.99 -1.85
CA HIS A 120 9.44 4.38 -0.81
C HIS A 120 9.96 3.01 -0.40
N ASN A 121 9.62 2.60 0.81
CA ASN A 121 9.81 1.25 1.30
C ASN A 121 8.50 0.74 1.90
N VAL A 122 8.18 -0.52 1.66
CA VAL A 122 6.97 -1.17 2.17
C VAL A 122 7.36 -2.40 2.95
N ARG A 123 6.95 -2.48 4.21
CA ARG A 123 7.17 -3.63 5.09
C ARG A 123 5.83 -4.21 5.52
N ARG A 124 5.63 -5.50 5.28
CA ARG A 124 4.50 -6.26 5.85
C ARG A 124 4.81 -6.60 7.31
N LEU A 125 3.90 -6.29 8.20
CA LEU A 125 4.01 -6.51 9.64
C LEU A 125 2.88 -7.40 10.11
N PRO A 126 3.09 -8.71 10.27
CA PRO A 126 2.15 -9.56 10.99
C PRO A 126 2.19 -9.19 12.48
N VAL A 127 1.01 -9.01 13.08
CA VAL A 127 0.85 -8.63 14.49
C VAL A 127 0.06 -9.73 15.19
N ASP A 128 0.68 -10.31 16.24
CA ASP A 128 0.05 -11.25 17.16
C ASP A 128 0.56 -10.93 18.58
N GLY A 129 -0.21 -10.08 19.28
CA GLY A 129 0.18 -9.50 20.57
C GLY A 129 0.73 -8.09 20.44
N THR A 130 2.03 -7.89 20.64
CA THR A 130 2.67 -6.56 20.61
C THR A 130 3.86 -6.57 19.65
N THR A 131 3.88 -5.62 18.73
CA THR A 131 4.99 -5.37 17.81
C THR A 131 5.52 -3.95 18.03
N LEU A 132 6.84 -3.79 18.09
CA LEU A 132 7.51 -2.50 18.11
C LEU A 132 8.20 -2.28 16.76
N THR A 133 8.05 -1.12 16.19
CA THR A 133 8.68 -0.74 14.92
C THR A 133 9.05 0.74 14.93
N VAL A 134 9.65 1.20 13.84
CA VAL A 134 10.01 2.61 13.63
C VAL A 134 9.32 3.09 12.37
N ALA A 135 8.65 4.24 12.46
CA ALA A 135 8.13 4.96 11.31
C ALA A 135 9.18 5.98 10.86
N ASP A 136 9.89 5.67 9.81
CA ASP A 136 10.80 6.56 9.11
C ASP A 136 10.17 7.04 7.79
N GLY A 137 10.60 8.22 7.35
CA GLY A 137 10.00 8.87 6.18
C GLY A 137 9.05 10.02 6.55
N ASN A 138 8.78 10.85 5.57
CA ASN A 138 7.86 11.99 5.69
C ASN A 138 7.11 12.21 4.37
N PRO A 139 5.89 11.67 4.26
CA PRO A 139 5.15 10.97 5.30
C PRO A 139 5.58 9.51 5.50
N ALA A 140 5.20 8.94 6.65
CA ALA A 140 5.12 7.50 6.84
C ALA A 140 3.64 7.11 7.03
N LEU A 141 3.25 5.91 6.55
CA LEU A 141 1.88 5.42 6.65
C LEU A 141 1.86 4.03 7.28
N LEU A 142 0.88 3.76 8.15
CA LEU A 142 0.58 2.43 8.65
C LEU A 142 -0.82 2.03 8.20
N PHE A 143 -0.90 1.10 7.28
CA PHE A 143 -2.16 0.59 6.72
C PHE A 143 -2.52 -0.75 7.39
N CYS A 144 -3.68 -0.83 8.03
CA CYS A 144 -4.22 -2.05 8.66
C CYS A 144 -4.95 -2.88 7.59
N SER A 145 -4.29 -3.89 7.01
CA SER A 145 -4.91 -4.69 5.96
C SER A 145 -5.88 -5.74 6.49
N GLU A 146 -5.66 -6.22 7.72
CA GLU A 146 -6.46 -7.29 8.33
C GLU A 146 -6.48 -7.16 9.84
N GLY A 147 -7.62 -7.50 10.45
CA GLY A 147 -7.80 -7.50 11.90
C GLY A 147 -8.08 -6.12 12.48
N GLN A 148 -7.68 -5.93 13.73
CA GLN A 148 -7.87 -4.71 14.51
C GLN A 148 -6.59 -4.45 15.30
N LEU A 149 -6.06 -3.23 15.18
CA LEU A 149 -4.77 -2.87 15.74
C LEU A 149 -4.88 -1.60 16.58
N ASP A 150 -4.41 -1.66 17.83
CA ASP A 150 -4.21 -0.49 18.67
C ASP A 150 -2.78 0.04 18.43
N LEU A 151 -2.70 1.27 17.96
CA LEU A 151 -1.47 1.95 17.61
C LEU A 151 -1.16 3.02 18.65
N ASN A 152 0.07 3.02 19.15
CA ASN A 152 0.57 4.07 20.03
C ASN A 152 1.85 4.68 19.44
N SER A 153 1.87 6.03 19.35
CA SER A 153 2.99 6.82 18.87
C SER A 153 3.15 8.03 19.78
N GLY A 154 4.21 8.04 20.58
CA GLY A 154 4.38 9.08 21.59
C GLY A 154 3.21 9.12 22.58
N SER A 155 2.52 10.24 22.65
CA SER A 155 1.32 10.45 23.49
C SER A 155 0.01 10.08 22.79
N GLU A 156 0.03 9.77 21.50
CA GLU A 156 -1.16 9.47 20.73
C GLU A 156 -1.45 7.97 20.73
N ALA A 157 -2.72 7.62 20.97
CA ALA A 157 -3.21 6.26 20.91
C ALA A 157 -4.46 6.21 20.03
N VAL A 158 -4.49 5.29 19.06
CA VAL A 158 -5.60 5.17 18.13
C VAL A 158 -5.83 3.70 17.77
N ARG A 159 -7.11 3.36 17.52
CA ARG A 159 -7.49 2.05 16.98
C ARG A 159 -7.70 2.14 15.47
N LEU A 160 -7.02 1.25 14.76
CA LEU A 160 -7.22 1.01 13.35
C LEU A 160 -8.05 -0.25 13.17
N GLU A 161 -9.14 -0.10 12.46
CA GLU A 161 -9.95 -1.20 11.94
C GLU A 161 -9.40 -1.68 10.59
N LYS A 162 -9.91 -2.79 10.10
CA LYS A 162 -9.53 -3.30 8.77
C LYS A 162 -9.69 -2.20 7.70
N LEU A 163 -8.65 -2.01 6.91
CA LEU A 163 -8.48 -1.03 5.82
C LEU A 163 -8.35 0.43 6.27
N ASP A 164 -8.32 0.73 7.57
CA ASP A 164 -7.92 2.07 8.04
C ASP A 164 -6.42 2.32 7.80
N CYS A 165 -6.05 3.58 7.63
CA CYS A 165 -4.66 3.99 7.46
C CYS A 165 -4.32 5.15 8.40
N ALA A 166 -3.25 5.01 9.18
CA ALA A 166 -2.65 6.10 9.93
C ALA A 166 -1.54 6.75 9.09
N VAL A 167 -1.56 8.08 8.98
CA VAL A 167 -0.55 8.87 8.28
C VAL A 167 0.20 9.72 9.29
N PHE A 168 1.51 9.59 9.32
CA PHE A 168 2.44 10.34 10.15
C PHE A 168 3.16 11.35 9.27
N ALA A 169 2.99 12.64 9.55
CA ALA A 169 3.62 13.72 8.81
C ALA A 169 4.40 14.66 9.74
N GLY A 170 5.59 15.05 9.27
CA GLY A 170 6.48 15.96 10.01
C GLY A 170 7.11 15.32 11.24
N GLY A 171 8.41 15.39 11.33
CA GLY A 171 9.20 14.89 12.46
C GLY A 171 10.21 13.83 12.08
N ASN A 172 10.98 13.40 13.08
CA ASN A 172 11.97 12.32 12.96
C ASN A 172 11.28 10.95 13.08
N ALA A 173 12.00 9.92 12.71
CA ALA A 173 11.60 8.56 12.95
C ALA A 173 11.25 8.33 14.43
N GLU A 174 10.06 7.85 14.71
CA GLU A 174 9.59 7.56 16.06
C GLU A 174 9.17 6.10 16.21
N PRO A 175 9.40 5.51 17.38
CA PRO A 175 8.95 4.17 17.65
C PRO A 175 7.42 4.11 17.72
N LEU A 176 6.85 3.11 17.06
CA LEU A 176 5.44 2.76 17.12
C LEU A 176 5.27 1.48 17.91
N THR A 177 4.34 1.47 18.85
CA THR A 177 3.86 0.24 19.47
C THR A 177 2.52 -0.13 18.85
N ILE A 178 2.45 -1.31 18.27
CA ILE A 178 1.26 -1.86 17.63
C ILE A 178 0.82 -3.07 18.44
N ARG A 179 -0.42 -3.10 18.91
CA ARG A 179 -1.00 -4.21 19.66
C ARG A 179 -2.22 -4.73 18.95
N GLY A 180 -2.51 -6.02 19.12
CA GLY A 180 -3.70 -6.64 18.56
C GLY A 180 -3.40 -7.90 17.79
N LYS A 181 -4.30 -8.24 16.86
CA LYS A 181 -4.14 -9.39 15.98
C LYS A 181 -4.56 -9.02 14.57
N GLY A 182 -3.64 -9.20 13.63
CA GLY A 182 -3.88 -8.82 12.24
C GLY A 182 -2.60 -8.63 11.43
N THR A 183 -2.71 -7.90 10.34
CA THR A 183 -1.60 -7.56 9.47
C THR A 183 -1.63 -6.06 9.15
N ALA A 184 -0.49 -5.40 9.27
CA ALA A 184 -0.29 -4.04 8.80
C ALA A 184 0.79 -3.95 7.71
N PHE A 185 0.76 -2.87 6.96
CA PHE A 185 1.85 -2.47 6.06
C PHE A 185 2.39 -1.11 6.52
N LEU A 186 3.66 -1.07 6.86
CA LEU A 186 4.36 0.17 7.14
C LEU A 186 5.02 0.66 5.85
N ILE A 187 4.65 1.86 5.46
CA ILE A 187 5.06 2.52 4.23
C ILE A 187 5.86 3.76 4.61
N SER A 188 7.10 3.83 4.19
CA SER A 188 7.98 4.99 4.37
C SER A 188 8.18 5.68 3.03
N ILE A 189 8.01 7.00 2.98
CA ILE A 189 8.24 7.82 1.77
C ILE A 189 9.29 8.87 2.11
N VAL A 190 10.33 8.95 1.30
CA VAL A 190 11.47 9.86 1.52
C VAL A 190 11.80 10.62 0.23
N ALA A 191 12.25 11.86 0.37
CA ALA A 191 12.85 12.60 -0.73
C ALA A 191 14.24 12.05 -1.04
N ILE A 192 14.61 12.04 -2.34
CA ILE A 192 15.92 11.61 -2.83
C ILE A 192 16.74 12.83 -3.26
#